data_5531c349b2810299c7344127249c7460
#
_entry.id   5531c349b2810299c7344127249c7460
#
_cell.length_a   1.000
_cell.length_b   1.000
_cell.length_c   1.000
_cell.angle_alpha   90.00
_cell.angle_beta   90.00
_cell.angle_gamma   90.00
#
_symmetry.space_group_name_H-M   'P 1'
#
loop_
_entity.id
_entity.type
_entity.pdbx_description
1 polymer ?
#
loop_
_entity_poly.entity_id
_entity_poly.type
_entity_poly.pdbx_seq_one_letter_code
_entity_poly.pdbx_strand_id
1 'polypeptide(L)'
;MPASAMDWLRYFAVVMLPAAAIAYLCGCFNGAVIVSKYILRDDIRTHGSGNAGLTNFYRTFGGPLTLAVILTDALKAVAALLIGGMLLGGTFGQYWAALFCLLGHMFPCMFHFKGGKGILSGGTIAIMIDWRVALVVWGGFLVLAVLTKY
;
A
#
# COMPACT_ATOMS: atom_id res chain seq x y z
N MET A 1 -14.38 -9.84 -23.45
CA MET A 1 -12.91 -9.73 -23.68
C MET A 1 -12.68 -9.03 -25.01
N PRO A 2 -11.62 -8.21 -25.16
CA PRO A 2 -11.28 -7.59 -26.44
C PRO A 2 -11.03 -8.64 -27.53
N ALA A 3 -11.57 -8.41 -28.72
CA ALA A 3 -11.54 -9.39 -29.81
C ALA A 3 -10.36 -9.16 -30.79
N SER A 4 -9.78 -7.96 -30.80
CA SER A 4 -8.67 -7.60 -31.66
C SER A 4 -7.53 -6.92 -30.88
N ALA A 5 -6.34 -6.80 -31.48
CA ALA A 5 -5.21 -6.07 -30.90
C ALA A 5 -5.56 -4.59 -30.63
N MET A 6 -6.38 -3.98 -31.51
CA MET A 6 -6.84 -2.61 -31.33
C MET A 6 -7.79 -2.47 -30.13
N ASP A 7 -8.64 -3.46 -29.89
CA ASP A 7 -9.53 -3.47 -28.72
C ASP A 7 -8.73 -3.64 -27.42
N TRP A 8 -7.69 -4.46 -27.42
CA TRP A 8 -6.77 -4.57 -26.30
C TRP A 8 -6.06 -3.26 -26.00
N LEU A 9 -5.58 -2.55 -27.02
CA LEU A 9 -4.92 -1.27 -26.85
C LEU A 9 -5.88 -0.22 -26.27
N ARG A 10 -7.11 -0.17 -26.77
CA ARG A 10 -8.16 0.70 -26.24
C ARG A 10 -8.51 0.35 -24.80
N TYR A 11 -8.70 -0.92 -24.48
CA TYR A 11 -9.01 -1.37 -23.13
C TYR A 11 -7.88 -1.01 -22.16
N PHE A 12 -6.63 -1.23 -22.56
CA PHE A 12 -5.48 -0.82 -21.77
C PHE A 12 -5.46 0.70 -21.52
N ALA A 13 -5.63 1.51 -22.55
CA ALA A 13 -5.56 2.95 -22.43
C ALA A 13 -6.75 3.55 -21.65
N VAL A 14 -7.97 3.04 -21.86
CA VAL A 14 -9.20 3.65 -21.32
C VAL A 14 -9.60 3.06 -19.95
N VAL A 15 -9.20 1.84 -19.66
CA VAL A 15 -9.62 1.16 -18.41
C VAL A 15 -8.44 0.83 -17.51
N MET A 16 -7.41 0.15 -18.04
CA MET A 16 -6.30 -0.32 -17.20
C MET A 16 -5.39 0.80 -16.69
N LEU A 17 -5.05 1.78 -17.53
CA LEU A 17 -4.23 2.92 -17.12
C LEU A 17 -4.93 3.81 -16.09
N PRO A 18 -6.21 4.22 -16.27
CA PRO A 18 -6.93 4.94 -15.22
C PRO A 18 -7.06 4.15 -13.91
N ALA A 19 -7.32 2.85 -13.97
CA ALA A 19 -7.37 2.00 -12.77
C ALA A 19 -6.02 1.97 -12.05
N ALA A 20 -4.91 1.89 -12.79
CA ALA A 20 -3.56 1.97 -12.24
C ALA A 20 -3.30 3.33 -11.58
N ALA A 21 -3.68 4.42 -12.24
CA ALA A 21 -3.51 5.77 -11.71
C ALA A 21 -4.32 5.98 -10.41
N ILE A 22 -5.56 5.53 -10.36
CA ILE A 22 -6.40 5.60 -9.17
C ILE A 22 -5.76 4.78 -8.02
N ALA A 23 -5.36 3.55 -8.28
CA ALA A 23 -4.73 2.69 -7.28
C ALA A 23 -3.40 3.28 -6.78
N TYR A 24 -2.59 3.85 -7.67
CA TYR A 24 -1.36 4.56 -7.31
C TYR A 24 -1.64 5.77 -6.42
N LEU A 25 -2.62 6.58 -6.77
CA LEU A 25 -3.02 7.74 -5.97
C LEU A 25 -3.54 7.31 -4.59
N CYS A 26 -4.34 6.25 -4.48
CA CYS A 26 -4.70 5.66 -3.19
C CYS A 26 -3.43 5.30 -2.39
N GLY A 27 -2.46 4.67 -3.03
CA GLY A 27 -1.18 4.32 -2.40
C GLY A 27 -0.40 5.52 -1.89
N CYS A 28 -0.45 6.65 -2.59
CA CYS A 28 0.23 7.89 -2.20
C CYS A 28 -0.22 8.46 -0.85
N PHE A 29 -1.39 8.09 -0.36
CA PHE A 29 -1.83 8.43 1.01
C PHE A 29 -1.03 7.66 2.04
N ASN A 30 0.19 8.12 2.33
CA ASN A 30 1.08 7.52 3.31
C ASN A 30 0.72 8.02 4.72
N GLY A 31 0.15 7.13 5.56
CA GLY A 31 -0.31 7.48 6.91
C GLY A 31 0.78 8.06 7.79
N ALA A 32 1.99 7.51 7.76
CA ALA A 32 3.10 7.98 8.58
C ALA A 32 3.50 9.42 8.22
N VAL A 33 3.57 9.76 6.93
CA VAL A 33 3.87 11.14 6.48
C VAL A 33 2.72 12.08 6.80
N ILE A 34 1.48 11.67 6.52
CA ILE A 34 0.30 12.52 6.74
C ILE A 34 0.17 12.88 8.22
N VAL A 35 0.20 11.89 9.10
CA VAL A 35 0.04 12.11 10.55
C VAL A 35 1.19 12.92 11.11
N SER A 36 2.45 12.57 10.78
CA SER A 36 3.60 13.30 11.31
C SER A 36 3.62 14.73 10.81
N LYS A 37 3.48 14.95 9.51
CA LYS A 37 3.65 16.29 8.91
C LYS A 37 2.49 17.24 9.21
N TYR A 38 1.25 16.76 9.15
CA TYR A 38 0.07 17.64 9.25
C TYR A 38 -0.55 17.68 10.65
N ILE A 39 -0.41 16.61 11.46
CA ILE A 39 -0.93 16.58 12.81
C ILE A 39 0.15 16.95 13.83
N LEU A 40 1.32 16.29 13.77
CA LEU A 40 2.42 16.52 14.70
C LEU A 40 3.31 17.71 14.31
N ARG A 41 3.14 18.27 13.11
CA ARG A 41 3.97 19.37 12.57
C ARG A 41 5.45 19.01 12.47
N ASP A 42 5.74 17.72 12.28
CA ASP A 42 7.09 17.17 12.18
C ASP A 42 7.12 16.07 11.12
N ASP A 43 8.20 15.89 10.40
CA ASP A 43 8.27 14.94 9.29
C ASP A 43 8.99 13.66 9.72
N ILE A 44 8.28 12.52 9.79
CA ILE A 44 8.87 11.23 10.17
C ILE A 44 10.11 10.85 9.35
N ARG A 45 10.24 11.37 8.14
CA ARG A 45 11.37 11.06 7.24
C ARG A 45 12.67 11.76 7.66
N THR A 46 12.61 12.69 8.60
CA THR A 46 13.79 13.34 9.21
C THR A 46 14.24 12.63 10.49
N HIS A 47 13.53 11.58 10.92
CA HIS A 47 13.77 10.87 12.18
C HIS A 47 14.10 9.39 11.99
N GLY A 48 14.83 8.84 12.92
CA GLY A 48 15.15 7.42 13.02
C GLY A 48 15.78 6.87 11.73
N SER A 49 15.11 5.90 11.09
CA SER A 49 15.59 5.32 9.83
C SER A 49 15.31 6.15 8.59
N GLY A 50 14.62 7.29 8.71
CA GLY A 50 14.17 8.10 7.58
C GLY A 50 13.04 7.47 6.75
N ASN A 51 12.56 6.27 7.13
CA ASN A 51 11.52 5.56 6.40
C ASN A 51 10.12 6.01 6.83
N ALA A 52 9.25 6.29 5.86
CA ALA A 52 7.86 6.69 6.10
C ALA A 52 6.95 5.47 6.36
N GLY A 53 7.25 4.70 7.37
CA GLY A 53 6.52 3.48 7.72
C GLY A 53 6.16 3.39 9.19
N LEU A 54 5.21 2.49 9.49
CA LEU A 54 4.65 2.28 10.81
C LEU A 54 5.71 2.10 11.91
N THR A 55 6.71 1.25 11.68
CA THR A 55 7.74 0.94 12.68
C THR A 55 8.56 2.17 13.06
N ASN A 56 8.97 2.97 12.06
CA ASN A 56 9.70 4.22 12.32
C ASN A 56 8.81 5.23 13.06
N PHE A 57 7.55 5.37 12.62
CA PHE A 57 6.59 6.25 13.27
C PHE A 57 6.39 5.89 14.75
N TYR A 58 6.13 4.60 15.03
CA TYR A 58 5.92 4.13 16.40
C TYR A 58 7.14 4.35 17.30
N ARG A 59 8.34 4.09 16.78
CA ARG A 59 9.58 4.28 17.55
C ARG A 59 9.88 5.76 17.83
N THR A 60 9.49 6.66 16.94
CA THR A 60 9.77 8.09 17.05
C THR A 60 8.72 8.82 17.87
N PHE A 61 7.45 8.61 17.56
CA PHE A 61 6.36 9.37 18.16
C PHE A 61 5.48 8.55 19.12
N GLY A 62 5.42 7.22 18.93
CA GLY A 62 4.58 6.32 19.75
C GLY A 62 3.11 6.71 19.77
N GLY A 63 2.43 6.28 20.85
CA GLY A 63 1.11 6.76 21.22
C GLY A 63 -0.05 6.37 20.28
N PRO A 64 -1.24 6.93 20.54
CA PRO A 64 -2.48 6.57 19.85
C PRO A 64 -2.51 6.96 18.37
N LEU A 65 -1.71 7.94 17.94
CA LEU A 65 -1.62 8.33 16.52
C LEU A 65 -1.01 7.23 15.64
N THR A 66 -0.31 6.26 16.22
CA THR A 66 0.13 5.04 15.53
C THR A 66 -1.06 4.26 14.95
N LEU A 67 -2.19 4.23 15.66
CA LEU A 67 -3.43 3.62 15.16
C LEU A 67 -3.95 4.36 13.91
N ALA A 68 -3.86 5.68 13.89
CA ALA A 68 -4.24 6.46 12.70
C ALA A 68 -3.38 6.10 11.48
N VAL A 69 -2.07 5.87 11.68
CA VAL A 69 -1.17 5.39 10.61
C VAL A 69 -1.59 3.99 10.13
N ILE A 70 -1.89 3.07 11.05
CA ILE A 70 -2.34 1.72 10.72
C ILE A 70 -3.63 1.78 9.90
N LEU A 71 -4.63 2.51 10.38
CA LEU A 71 -5.92 2.63 9.70
C LEU A 71 -5.77 3.26 8.31
N THR A 72 -5.00 4.32 8.17
CA THR A 72 -4.79 4.98 6.87
C THR A 72 -4.12 4.02 5.87
N ASP A 73 -3.06 3.32 6.28
CA ASP A 73 -2.31 2.44 5.40
C ASP A 73 -3.08 1.14 5.06
N ALA A 74 -3.93 0.66 5.96
CA ALA A 74 -4.81 -0.47 5.68
C ALA A 74 -5.99 -0.07 4.79
N LEU A 75 -6.72 0.99 5.15
CA LEU A 75 -7.92 1.42 4.43
C LEU A 75 -7.64 1.84 3.00
N LYS A 76 -6.50 2.51 2.72
CA LYS A 76 -6.14 2.84 1.33
C LYS A 76 -5.91 1.61 0.47
N ALA A 77 -5.30 0.55 1.04
CA ALA A 77 -5.09 -0.70 0.33
C ALA A 77 -6.43 -1.41 0.06
N VAL A 78 -7.32 -1.46 1.05
CA VAL A 78 -8.70 -1.97 0.88
C VAL A 78 -9.41 -1.20 -0.23
N ALA A 79 -9.41 0.13 -0.18
CA ALA A 79 -10.07 0.97 -1.19
C ALA A 79 -9.50 0.72 -2.59
N ALA A 80 -8.16 0.70 -2.74
CA ALA A 80 -7.52 0.44 -4.02
C ALA A 80 -7.94 -0.90 -4.63
N LEU A 81 -7.94 -1.98 -3.82
CA LEU A 81 -8.30 -3.32 -4.29
C LEU A 81 -9.78 -3.43 -4.66
N LEU A 82 -10.68 -2.84 -3.88
CA LEU A 82 -12.11 -2.83 -4.19
C LEU A 82 -12.37 -2.08 -5.50
N ILE A 83 -11.80 -0.89 -5.67
CA ILE A 83 -11.94 -0.08 -6.89
C ILE A 83 -11.35 -0.84 -8.09
N GLY A 84 -10.14 -1.38 -7.97
CA GLY A 84 -9.50 -2.15 -9.04
C GLY A 84 -10.31 -3.38 -9.44
N GLY A 85 -10.82 -4.13 -8.45
CA GLY A 85 -11.68 -5.29 -8.68
C GLY A 85 -13.00 -4.93 -9.39
N MET A 86 -13.59 -3.77 -9.08
CA MET A 86 -14.79 -3.26 -9.76
C MET A 86 -14.49 -2.81 -11.21
N LEU A 87 -13.38 -2.13 -11.44
CA LEU A 87 -13.06 -1.56 -12.75
C LEU A 87 -12.57 -2.59 -13.76
N LEU A 88 -11.76 -3.56 -13.34
CA LEU A 88 -11.10 -4.53 -14.22
C LEU A 88 -11.66 -5.95 -14.10
N GLY A 89 -12.57 -6.15 -13.14
CA GLY A 89 -13.21 -7.44 -12.88
C GLY A 89 -12.39 -8.34 -11.93
N GLY A 90 -12.98 -8.64 -10.77
CA GLY A 90 -12.56 -9.67 -9.82
C GLY A 90 -11.08 -9.59 -9.42
N THR A 91 -10.49 -10.77 -9.28
CA THR A 91 -9.14 -10.96 -8.76
C THR A 91 -8.05 -10.31 -9.65
N PHE A 92 -8.22 -10.30 -10.96
CA PHE A 92 -7.26 -9.63 -11.86
C PHE A 92 -7.15 -8.13 -11.54
N GLY A 93 -8.30 -7.46 -11.37
CA GLY A 93 -8.32 -6.03 -11.02
C GLY A 93 -7.72 -5.77 -9.64
N GLN A 94 -7.90 -6.68 -8.70
CA GLN A 94 -7.27 -6.57 -7.38
C GLN A 94 -5.74 -6.68 -7.46
N TYR A 95 -5.19 -7.64 -8.22
CA TYR A 95 -3.73 -7.75 -8.41
C TYR A 95 -3.15 -6.52 -9.11
N TRP A 96 -3.84 -6.03 -10.14
CA TRP A 96 -3.44 -4.82 -10.85
C TRP A 96 -3.38 -3.61 -9.89
N ALA A 97 -4.44 -3.40 -9.13
CA ALA A 97 -4.52 -2.32 -8.15
C ALA A 97 -3.49 -2.49 -7.01
N ALA A 98 -3.24 -3.71 -6.55
CA ALA A 98 -2.25 -4.01 -5.52
C ALA A 98 -0.85 -3.53 -5.92
N LEU A 99 -0.42 -3.83 -7.14
CA LEU A 99 0.86 -3.39 -7.66
C LEU A 99 0.99 -1.87 -7.62
N PHE A 100 0.02 -1.15 -8.16
CA PHE A 100 0.08 0.32 -8.23
C PHE A 100 -0.14 1.00 -6.88
N CYS A 101 -0.95 0.42 -6.00
CA CYS A 101 -1.09 0.89 -4.63
C CYS A 101 0.23 0.79 -3.85
N LEU A 102 0.95 -0.32 -3.97
CA LEU A 102 2.27 -0.48 -3.36
C LEU A 102 3.30 0.50 -3.95
N LEU A 103 3.32 0.66 -5.27
CA LEU A 103 4.17 1.67 -5.90
C LEU A 103 3.86 3.09 -5.40
N GLY A 104 2.58 3.44 -5.25
CA GLY A 104 2.17 4.71 -4.66
C GLY A 104 2.61 4.89 -3.21
N HIS A 105 2.54 3.83 -2.39
CA HIS A 105 3.02 3.88 -1.01
C HIS A 105 4.55 4.03 -0.92
N MET A 106 5.29 3.33 -1.77
CA MET A 106 6.76 3.37 -1.77
C MET A 106 7.29 4.67 -2.38
N PHE A 107 6.65 5.13 -3.46
CA PHE A 107 7.07 6.28 -4.25
C PHE A 107 5.93 7.30 -4.43
N PRO A 108 5.42 7.90 -3.33
CA PRO A 108 4.30 8.81 -3.39
C PRO A 108 4.69 10.13 -4.08
N CYS A 109 4.04 10.45 -5.21
CA CYS A 109 4.32 11.67 -5.96
C CYS A 109 4.07 12.94 -5.14
N MET A 110 3.10 12.93 -4.22
CA MET A 110 2.78 14.03 -3.33
C MET A 110 3.88 14.31 -2.27
N PHE A 111 4.80 13.35 -2.05
CA PHE A 111 5.83 13.42 -1.01
C PHE A 111 7.25 13.24 -1.56
N HIS A 112 7.49 13.78 -2.76
CA HIS A 112 8.80 13.74 -3.44
C HIS A 112 9.31 12.30 -3.67
N PHE A 113 8.41 11.36 -3.94
CA PHE A 113 8.70 9.94 -4.17
C PHE A 113 9.44 9.23 -3.01
N LYS A 114 9.33 9.78 -1.79
CA LYS A 114 9.93 9.22 -0.56
C LYS A 114 8.84 8.71 0.36
N GLY A 115 8.51 7.44 0.26
CA GLY A 115 7.47 6.77 1.04
C GLY A 115 8.02 5.71 2.00
N GLY A 116 7.19 4.69 2.27
CA GLY A 116 7.47 3.58 3.16
C GLY A 116 7.85 2.29 2.41
N LYS A 117 8.12 1.21 3.16
CA LYS A 117 8.44 -0.12 2.61
C LYS A 117 7.19 -0.92 2.20
N GLY A 118 6.00 -0.46 2.53
CA GLY A 118 4.75 -1.10 2.16
C GLY A 118 4.40 -2.37 2.94
N ILE A 119 5.05 -2.65 4.07
CA ILE A 119 4.83 -3.90 4.83
C ILE A 119 3.38 -4.02 5.32
N LEU A 120 2.85 -2.96 5.93
CA LEU A 120 1.47 -2.96 6.42
C LEU A 120 0.45 -3.00 5.27
N SER A 121 0.62 -2.14 4.27
CA SER A 121 -0.25 -2.15 3.08
C SER A 121 -0.17 -3.47 2.32
N GLY A 122 1.04 -4.04 2.16
CA GLY A 122 1.26 -5.35 1.55
C GLY A 122 0.62 -6.49 2.34
N GLY A 123 0.68 -6.43 3.67
CA GLY A 123 -0.02 -7.38 4.54
C GLY A 123 -1.54 -7.32 4.39
N THR A 124 -2.11 -6.12 4.34
CA THR A 124 -3.54 -5.93 4.09
C THR A 124 -3.94 -6.47 2.71
N ILE A 125 -3.15 -6.17 1.68
CA ILE A 125 -3.35 -6.69 0.32
C ILE A 125 -3.33 -8.22 0.30
N ALA A 126 -2.33 -8.83 0.92
CA ALA A 126 -2.20 -10.29 0.98
C ALA A 126 -3.43 -10.95 1.63
N ILE A 127 -3.90 -10.40 2.75
CA ILE A 127 -5.11 -10.90 3.44
C ILE A 127 -6.35 -10.79 2.53
N MET A 128 -6.49 -9.69 1.80
CA MET A 128 -7.65 -9.47 0.94
C MET A 128 -7.66 -10.35 -0.30
N ILE A 129 -6.50 -10.62 -0.90
CA ILE A 129 -6.40 -11.43 -2.11
C ILE A 129 -6.51 -12.92 -1.77
N ASP A 130 -5.72 -13.39 -0.83
CA ASP A 130 -5.79 -14.77 -0.30
C ASP A 130 -5.23 -14.83 1.12
N TRP A 131 -6.13 -14.92 2.09
CA TRP A 131 -5.76 -15.00 3.50
C TRP A 131 -4.88 -16.21 3.85
N ARG A 132 -4.96 -17.29 3.06
CA ARG A 132 -4.16 -18.51 3.29
C ARG A 132 -2.69 -18.23 2.94
N VAL A 133 -2.46 -17.56 1.81
CA VAL A 133 -1.12 -17.12 1.42
C VAL A 133 -0.58 -16.13 2.45
N ALA A 134 -1.41 -15.20 2.91
CA ALA A 134 -1.04 -14.27 3.97
C ALA A 134 -0.62 -14.99 5.26
N LEU A 135 -1.35 -16.00 5.70
CA LEU A 135 -0.99 -16.81 6.88
C LEU A 135 0.36 -17.51 6.72
N VAL A 136 0.61 -18.13 5.56
CA VAL A 136 1.89 -18.81 5.29
C VAL A 136 3.05 -17.83 5.29
N VAL A 137 2.91 -16.69 4.61
CA VAL A 137 3.97 -15.67 4.51
C VAL A 137 4.25 -15.04 5.87
N TRP A 138 3.21 -14.56 6.56
CA TRP A 138 3.38 -13.90 7.87
C TRP A 138 3.72 -14.88 8.98
N GLY A 139 3.15 -16.10 8.96
CA GLY A 139 3.51 -17.16 9.88
C GLY A 139 4.97 -17.58 9.70
N GLY A 140 5.40 -17.80 8.48
CA GLY A 140 6.79 -18.10 8.17
C GLY A 140 7.75 -16.98 8.59
N PHE A 141 7.38 -15.71 8.33
CA PHE A 141 8.15 -14.56 8.79
C PHE A 141 8.29 -14.53 10.32
N LEU A 142 7.19 -14.74 11.05
CA LEU A 142 7.21 -14.76 12.52
C LEU A 142 8.08 -15.89 13.05
N VAL A 143 7.96 -17.10 12.50
CA VAL A 143 8.80 -18.26 12.88
C VAL A 143 10.28 -17.94 12.65
N LEU A 144 10.63 -17.41 11.47
CA LEU A 144 12.01 -17.04 11.18
C LEU A 144 12.52 -15.92 12.11
N ALA A 145 11.71 -14.90 12.38
CA ALA A 145 12.07 -13.81 13.28
C ALA A 145 12.34 -14.31 14.70
N VAL A 146 11.53 -15.25 15.20
CA VAL A 146 11.73 -15.86 16.54
C VAL A 146 12.98 -16.73 16.56
N LEU A 147 13.20 -17.55 15.54
CA LEU A 147 14.35 -18.47 15.49
C LEU A 147 15.67 -17.73 15.28
N THR A 148 15.69 -16.71 14.45
CA THR A 148 16.91 -15.96 14.11
C THR A 148 17.16 -14.76 15.01
N LYS A 149 16.17 -14.38 15.83
CA LYS A 149 16.20 -13.20 16.71
C LYS A 149 16.43 -11.87 15.96
N TYR A 150 16.06 -11.83 14.68
CA TYR A 150 16.10 -10.62 13.85
C TYR A 150 14.73 -9.95 13.75
#